data_2141238a275bc7383b9acbd34e20525d
#
_entry.id   2141238a275bc7383b9acbd34e20525d
#
_cell.length_a   1.000
_cell.length_b   1.000
_cell.length_c   1.000
_cell.angle_alpha   90.00
_cell.angle_beta   90.00
_cell.angle_gamma   90.00
#
_symmetry.space_group_name_H-M   'P 1'
#
loop_
_entity.id
_entity.type
_entity.pdbx_description
1 polymer ?
#
loop_
_entity_poly.entity_id
_entity_poly.type
_entity_poly.pdbx_seq_one_letter_code
_entity_poly.pdbx_strand_id
1 'polypeptide(L)'
;MRRDDLVDRLDAYFGTQSVRGDEWGDLFELVYPDPYWREYAEPGYEGRWNGLLVRGADEIERVATCVFPSDRVIGLLEPGTFLFSEHPIDYGDEPGFLPLARETFERMRRNGISFYHVHAPIDHHPEVSPSRMCAAAMGVAVEDEYFPIADGIGGGAAVIGSSDATVDALAARLAAELGPEVPVQVVRRRAGTDAAGRVAVVGGGGADREALTESLTRGCQTFVTGGVFTRWAAEFMALAEERDVAVIDGTHYGTELPPQRAMVGWFQGLGLEAEFVPDGPK
;
A
#
# COMPACT_ATOMS: atom_id res chain seq x y z
N MET A 1 -15.95 6.45 -19.92
CA MET A 1 -15.12 7.66 -19.63
C MET A 1 -13.83 7.57 -20.42
N ARG A 2 -13.33 8.68 -20.96
CA ARG A 2 -12.02 8.61 -21.62
C ARG A 2 -10.93 8.27 -20.61
N ARG A 3 -9.99 7.40 -21.00
CA ARG A 3 -8.84 7.00 -20.15
C ARG A 3 -8.05 8.22 -19.67
N ASP A 4 -7.71 9.15 -20.57
CA ASP A 4 -6.88 10.30 -20.22
C ASP A 4 -7.59 11.22 -19.22
N ASP A 5 -8.93 11.38 -19.33
CA ASP A 5 -9.72 12.12 -18.33
C ASP A 5 -9.72 11.42 -16.95
N LEU A 6 -9.69 10.08 -16.92
CA LEU A 6 -9.58 9.31 -15.69
C LEU A 6 -8.20 9.47 -15.06
N VAL A 7 -7.15 9.38 -15.88
CA VAL A 7 -5.75 9.59 -15.43
C VAL A 7 -5.57 10.98 -14.85
N ASP A 8 -6.06 12.03 -15.55
CA ASP A 8 -5.97 13.40 -15.05
C ASP A 8 -6.68 13.59 -13.70
N ARG A 9 -7.81 12.91 -13.48
CA ARG A 9 -8.53 12.93 -12.21
C ARG A 9 -7.76 12.21 -11.10
N LEU A 10 -7.16 11.05 -11.39
CA LEU A 10 -6.32 10.31 -10.45
C LEU A 10 -5.05 11.08 -10.11
N ASP A 11 -4.37 11.64 -11.12
CA ASP A 11 -3.19 12.45 -10.94
C ASP A 11 -3.47 13.69 -10.05
N ALA A 12 -4.64 14.31 -10.24
CA ALA A 12 -5.07 15.44 -9.41
C ALA A 12 -5.45 15.01 -7.99
N TYR A 13 -6.14 13.87 -7.82
CA TYR A 13 -6.57 13.36 -6.52
C TYR A 13 -5.39 12.97 -5.64
N PHE A 14 -4.39 12.29 -6.23
CA PHE A 14 -3.20 11.82 -5.50
C PHE A 14 -2.02 12.80 -5.55
N GLY A 15 -2.06 13.84 -6.37
CA GLY A 15 -0.95 14.78 -6.51
C GLY A 15 0.31 14.17 -7.14
N THR A 16 0.17 13.12 -7.96
CA THR A 16 1.29 12.33 -8.53
C THR A 16 2.31 13.16 -9.30
N GLN A 17 1.89 14.28 -9.88
CA GLN A 17 2.78 15.20 -10.64
C GLN A 17 3.84 15.88 -9.76
N SER A 18 3.61 15.95 -8.45
CA SER A 18 4.50 16.61 -7.48
C SER A 18 5.51 15.66 -6.84
N VAL A 19 5.28 14.34 -6.91
CA VAL A 19 6.09 13.32 -6.25
C VAL A 19 7.52 13.30 -6.79
N ARG A 20 8.47 13.15 -5.89
CA ARG A 20 9.90 12.98 -6.18
C ARG A 20 10.49 11.98 -5.17
N GLY A 21 11.52 11.25 -5.59
CA GLY A 21 12.29 10.39 -4.68
C GLY A 21 11.59 9.09 -4.27
N ASP A 22 10.51 8.69 -4.96
CA ASP A 22 9.93 7.36 -4.77
C ASP A 22 10.96 6.29 -5.23
N GLU A 23 11.23 5.32 -4.38
CA GLU A 23 12.35 4.37 -4.52
C GLU A 23 12.16 3.29 -5.61
N TRP A 24 11.05 3.33 -6.36
CA TRP A 24 10.77 2.31 -7.39
C TRP A 24 11.84 2.18 -8.47
N GLY A 25 12.64 3.21 -8.72
CA GLY A 25 13.73 3.16 -9.70
C GLY A 25 14.72 2.04 -9.42
N ASP A 26 15.25 2.02 -8.20
CA ASP A 26 16.24 1.04 -7.76
C ASP A 26 15.63 -0.37 -7.67
N LEU A 27 14.36 -0.45 -7.22
CA LEU A 27 13.62 -1.72 -7.15
C LEU A 27 13.37 -2.31 -8.55
N PHE A 28 12.98 -1.49 -9.53
CA PHE A 28 12.79 -1.96 -10.91
C PHE A 28 14.09 -2.45 -11.53
N GLU A 29 15.21 -1.80 -11.29
CA GLU A 29 16.53 -2.29 -11.77
C GLU A 29 16.90 -3.63 -11.14
N LEU A 30 16.58 -3.82 -9.86
CA LEU A 30 16.82 -5.08 -9.15
C LEU A 30 15.90 -6.22 -9.64
N VAL A 31 14.61 -5.93 -9.82
CA VAL A 31 13.57 -6.92 -10.13
C VAL A 31 13.54 -7.27 -11.61
N TYR A 32 13.89 -6.33 -12.50
CA TYR A 32 13.93 -6.51 -13.95
C TYR A 32 15.36 -6.36 -14.51
N PRO A 33 16.25 -7.34 -14.34
CA PRO A 33 17.60 -7.29 -14.92
C PRO A 33 17.59 -7.21 -16.46
N ASP A 34 16.53 -7.72 -17.12
CA ASP A 34 16.13 -7.39 -18.49
C ASP A 34 14.94 -6.42 -18.42
N PRO A 35 15.11 -5.14 -18.76
CA PRO A 35 14.10 -4.12 -18.54
C PRO A 35 13.01 -4.08 -19.63
N TYR A 36 12.49 -5.24 -20.04
CA TYR A 36 11.47 -5.36 -21.09
C TYR A 36 10.18 -4.58 -20.80
N TRP A 37 9.87 -4.29 -19.53
CA TRP A 37 8.72 -3.47 -19.16
C TRP A 37 8.74 -2.09 -19.81
N ARG A 38 9.93 -1.53 -20.12
CA ARG A 38 10.10 -0.23 -20.80
C ARG A 38 9.49 -0.19 -22.20
N GLU A 39 9.34 -1.33 -22.86
CA GLU A 39 8.69 -1.42 -24.18
C GLU A 39 7.17 -1.13 -24.10
N TYR A 40 6.60 -1.17 -22.90
CA TYR A 40 5.17 -1.03 -22.63
C TYR A 40 4.85 0.22 -21.81
N ALA A 41 5.84 0.79 -21.15
CA ALA A 41 5.67 1.92 -20.26
C ALA A 41 5.31 3.21 -20.99
N GLU A 42 4.48 4.04 -20.36
CA GLU A 42 4.19 5.39 -20.82
C GLU A 42 5.47 6.25 -20.81
N PRO A 43 5.66 7.08 -21.85
CA PRO A 43 6.75 8.04 -21.87
C PRO A 43 6.76 8.92 -20.61
N GLY A 44 7.92 8.99 -19.95
CA GLY A 44 8.10 9.80 -18.74
C GLY A 44 7.65 9.13 -17.43
N TYR A 45 7.16 7.89 -17.46
CA TYR A 45 6.81 7.14 -16.26
C TYR A 45 8.00 7.05 -15.26
N GLU A 46 9.21 6.73 -15.75
CA GLU A 46 10.43 6.64 -14.92
C GLU A 46 10.80 7.95 -14.18
N GLY A 47 10.29 9.09 -14.63
CA GLY A 47 10.52 10.38 -13.96
C GLY A 47 9.61 10.61 -12.74
N ARG A 48 8.57 9.79 -12.55
CA ARG A 48 7.55 9.95 -11.50
C ARG A 48 7.39 8.71 -10.64
N TRP A 49 7.57 7.52 -11.23
CA TRP A 49 7.35 6.20 -10.61
C TRP A 49 5.94 6.03 -10.01
N ASN A 50 4.98 6.82 -10.51
CA ASN A 50 3.56 6.81 -10.14
C ASN A 50 2.74 7.22 -11.36
N GLY A 51 1.48 6.80 -11.42
CA GLY A 51 0.57 7.14 -12.51
C GLY A 51 0.41 6.02 -13.54
N LEU A 52 0.08 6.39 -14.78
CA LEU A 52 -0.15 5.42 -15.86
C LEU A 52 1.17 4.77 -16.28
N LEU A 53 1.30 3.47 -16.03
CA LEU A 53 2.43 2.65 -16.47
C LEU A 53 2.18 2.07 -17.86
N VAL A 54 1.03 1.46 -18.08
CA VAL A 54 0.69 0.85 -19.39
C VAL A 54 -0.58 1.48 -19.95
N ARG A 55 -0.48 1.94 -21.19
CA ARG A 55 -1.60 2.53 -21.92
C ARG A 55 -2.41 1.44 -22.62
N GLY A 56 -3.70 1.33 -22.27
CA GLY A 56 -4.67 0.41 -22.87
C GLY A 56 -5.72 1.12 -23.73
N ALA A 57 -6.99 0.71 -23.61
CA ALA A 57 -8.11 1.26 -24.34
C ALA A 57 -8.33 2.76 -24.08
N ASP A 58 -8.85 3.49 -25.09
CA ASP A 58 -9.12 4.94 -24.95
C ASP A 58 -10.38 5.24 -24.14
N GLU A 59 -11.35 4.32 -24.14
CA GLU A 59 -12.59 4.42 -23.37
C GLU A 59 -12.59 3.37 -22.26
N ILE A 60 -12.88 3.81 -21.05
CA ILE A 60 -12.93 2.98 -19.84
C ILE A 60 -14.37 2.88 -19.36
N GLU A 61 -14.84 1.66 -19.19
CA GLU A 61 -16.14 1.33 -18.59
C GLU A 61 -15.95 0.57 -17.28
N ARG A 62 -14.85 -0.19 -17.17
CA ARG A 62 -14.56 -1.10 -16.07
C ARG A 62 -13.21 -0.83 -15.44
N VAL A 63 -13.18 -0.88 -14.11
CA VAL A 63 -11.98 -0.72 -13.29
C VAL A 63 -11.82 -1.93 -12.37
N ALA A 64 -10.60 -2.40 -12.23
CA ALA A 64 -10.20 -3.36 -11.19
C ALA A 64 -9.22 -2.68 -10.25
N THR A 65 -9.37 -2.88 -8.94
CA THR A 65 -8.37 -2.45 -7.95
C THR A 65 -7.70 -3.65 -7.32
N CYS A 66 -6.42 -3.56 -7.01
CA CYS A 66 -5.69 -4.59 -6.27
C CYS A 66 -4.57 -3.95 -5.43
N VAL A 67 -4.03 -4.68 -4.47
CA VAL A 67 -2.82 -4.25 -3.75
C VAL A 67 -1.60 -4.49 -4.63
N PHE A 68 -1.32 -5.75 -4.96
CA PHE A 68 -0.23 -6.15 -5.83
C PHE A 68 -0.76 -6.63 -7.19
N PRO A 69 -0.24 -6.12 -8.30
CA PRO A 69 -0.57 -6.62 -9.63
C PRO A 69 0.23 -7.89 -9.87
N SER A 70 -0.40 -9.06 -9.79
CA SER A 70 0.24 -10.32 -10.15
C SER A 70 -0.15 -10.76 -11.56
N ASP A 71 0.64 -11.67 -12.15
CA ASP A 71 0.28 -12.32 -13.42
C ASP A 71 -1.10 -13.00 -13.32
N ARG A 72 -1.46 -13.51 -12.12
CA ARG A 72 -2.77 -14.08 -11.84
C ARG A 72 -3.87 -13.01 -11.86
N VAL A 73 -3.69 -11.89 -11.15
CA VAL A 73 -4.66 -10.79 -11.13
C VAL A 73 -4.91 -10.27 -12.55
N ILE A 74 -3.86 -9.93 -13.28
CA ILE A 74 -3.96 -9.43 -14.65
C ILE A 74 -4.55 -10.48 -15.59
N GLY A 75 -4.30 -11.78 -15.29
CA GLY A 75 -4.89 -12.91 -16.00
C GLY A 75 -6.41 -13.00 -15.91
N LEU A 76 -7.02 -12.49 -14.86
CA LEU A 76 -8.47 -12.48 -14.62
C LEU A 76 -9.18 -11.30 -15.27
N LEU A 77 -8.45 -10.24 -15.65
CA LEU A 77 -9.06 -9.01 -16.15
C LEU A 77 -9.66 -9.18 -17.54
N GLU A 78 -10.85 -8.64 -17.72
CA GLU A 78 -11.51 -8.54 -19.00
C GLU A 78 -10.81 -7.51 -19.92
N PRO A 79 -10.89 -7.66 -21.25
CA PRO A 79 -10.37 -6.66 -22.18
C PRO A 79 -10.94 -5.26 -21.91
N GLY A 80 -10.08 -4.23 -22.04
CA GLY A 80 -10.43 -2.84 -21.82
C GLY A 80 -10.50 -2.40 -20.35
N THR A 81 -10.20 -3.29 -19.38
CA THR A 81 -10.17 -2.95 -17.96
C THR A 81 -9.07 -1.93 -17.64
N PHE A 82 -9.38 -0.96 -16.79
CA PHE A 82 -8.40 -0.09 -16.16
C PHE A 82 -8.00 -0.70 -14.82
N LEU A 83 -6.76 -1.18 -14.70
CA LEU A 83 -6.19 -1.69 -13.46
C LEU A 83 -5.61 -0.54 -12.64
N PHE A 84 -6.07 -0.41 -11.42
CA PHE A 84 -5.53 0.49 -10.40
C PHE A 84 -4.89 -0.34 -9.28
N SER A 85 -3.64 -0.07 -8.93
CA SER A 85 -2.96 -0.74 -7.84
C SER A 85 -2.13 0.21 -6.99
N GLU A 86 -1.76 -0.23 -5.81
CA GLU A 86 -0.79 0.47 -4.97
C GLU A 86 0.64 0.26 -5.48
N HIS A 87 0.97 -0.95 -5.81
CA HIS A 87 2.31 -1.33 -6.29
C HIS A 87 2.36 -1.48 -7.81
N PRO A 88 3.52 -1.21 -8.44
CA PRO A 88 3.71 -1.42 -9.89
C PRO A 88 4.15 -2.84 -10.24
N ILE A 89 4.51 -3.66 -9.27
CA ILE A 89 5.04 -5.03 -9.42
C ILE A 89 4.44 -5.96 -8.38
N ASP A 90 4.57 -7.26 -8.59
CA ASP A 90 4.06 -8.30 -7.68
C ASP A 90 4.93 -8.43 -6.42
N TYR A 91 4.41 -9.11 -5.42
CA TYR A 91 5.08 -9.39 -4.16
C TYR A 91 4.94 -10.86 -3.80
N GLY A 92 6.01 -11.45 -3.28
CA GLY A 92 6.06 -12.81 -2.76
C GLY A 92 6.83 -12.88 -1.45
N ASP A 93 6.65 -13.96 -0.72
CA ASP A 93 7.31 -14.15 0.59
C ASP A 93 8.83 -14.07 0.50
N GLU A 94 9.40 -14.67 -0.55
CA GLU A 94 10.83 -14.66 -0.85
C GLU A 94 11.03 -14.67 -2.38
N PRO A 95 11.80 -13.77 -2.95
CA PRO A 95 12.71 -12.78 -2.31
C PRO A 95 12.05 -11.43 -1.98
N GLY A 96 10.74 -11.29 -2.02
CA GLY A 96 10.00 -10.04 -1.87
C GLY A 96 9.36 -9.63 -3.20
N PHE A 97 9.64 -8.43 -3.72
CA PHE A 97 9.08 -7.98 -4.99
C PHE A 97 9.47 -8.88 -6.16
N LEU A 98 8.49 -9.20 -7.00
CA LEU A 98 8.60 -10.12 -8.14
C LEU A 98 8.22 -9.41 -9.44
N PRO A 99 8.94 -9.69 -10.56
CA PRO A 99 8.58 -9.10 -11.85
C PRO A 99 7.26 -9.66 -12.36
N LEU A 100 6.47 -8.83 -13.02
CA LEU A 100 5.42 -9.31 -13.92
C LEU A 100 6.09 -9.91 -15.16
N ALA A 101 5.58 -11.03 -15.65
CA ALA A 101 6.13 -11.68 -16.84
C ALA A 101 5.99 -10.79 -18.09
N ARG A 102 6.90 -10.94 -19.07
CA ARG A 102 6.79 -10.24 -20.38
C ARG A 102 5.44 -10.52 -21.05
N GLU A 103 4.98 -11.76 -20.99
CA GLU A 103 3.70 -12.20 -21.54
C GLU A 103 2.51 -11.47 -20.91
N THR A 104 2.64 -11.06 -19.66
CA THR A 104 1.62 -10.28 -18.95
C THR A 104 1.53 -8.86 -19.50
N PHE A 105 2.65 -8.19 -19.76
CA PHE A 105 2.65 -6.90 -20.46
C PHE A 105 2.11 -7.02 -21.88
N GLU A 106 2.48 -8.06 -22.64
CA GLU A 106 1.94 -8.36 -23.96
C GLU A 106 0.41 -8.58 -23.91
N ARG A 107 -0.08 -9.27 -22.88
CA ARG A 107 -1.50 -9.47 -22.63
C ARG A 107 -2.20 -8.16 -22.37
N MET A 108 -1.67 -7.30 -21.49
CA MET A 108 -2.24 -5.97 -21.24
C MET A 108 -2.38 -5.18 -22.54
N ARG A 109 -1.31 -5.08 -23.33
CA ARG A 109 -1.33 -4.38 -24.61
C ARG A 109 -2.33 -4.98 -25.61
N ARG A 110 -2.34 -6.30 -25.77
CA ARG A 110 -3.25 -7.00 -26.71
C ARG A 110 -4.72 -6.85 -26.33
N ASN A 111 -5.03 -6.85 -25.06
CA ASN A 111 -6.39 -6.77 -24.53
C ASN A 111 -6.82 -5.33 -24.20
N GLY A 112 -5.98 -4.33 -24.47
CA GLY A 112 -6.30 -2.93 -24.16
C GLY A 112 -6.45 -2.65 -22.66
N ILE A 113 -5.78 -3.41 -21.78
CA ILE A 113 -5.78 -3.17 -20.34
C ILE A 113 -4.85 -2.00 -20.05
N SER A 114 -5.38 -0.96 -19.40
CA SER A 114 -4.57 0.13 -18.85
C SER A 114 -4.09 -0.24 -17.46
N PHE A 115 -2.86 0.16 -17.11
CA PHE A 115 -2.34 -0.06 -15.77
C PHE A 115 -1.84 1.24 -15.15
N TYR A 116 -2.47 1.64 -14.06
CA TYR A 116 -2.14 2.80 -13.26
C TYR A 116 -1.82 2.37 -11.83
N HIS A 117 -0.72 2.84 -11.28
CA HIS A 117 -0.40 2.60 -9.88
C HIS A 117 -0.06 3.89 -9.14
N VAL A 118 -0.21 3.85 -7.82
CA VAL A 118 0.11 4.97 -6.94
C VAL A 118 0.59 4.42 -5.60
N HIS A 119 1.83 4.72 -5.21
CA HIS A 119 2.47 4.22 -4.00
C HIS A 119 2.63 5.35 -2.96
N ALA A 120 3.76 6.05 -2.91
CA ALA A 120 3.94 7.11 -1.93
C ALA A 120 2.78 8.12 -1.83
N PRO A 121 2.13 8.56 -2.93
CA PRO A 121 0.98 9.45 -2.81
C PRO A 121 -0.23 8.87 -2.11
N ILE A 122 -0.50 7.56 -2.20
CA ILE A 122 -1.61 6.95 -1.46
C ILE A 122 -1.27 6.82 0.01
N ASP A 123 -0.02 6.48 0.34
CA ASP A 123 0.46 6.41 1.73
C ASP A 123 0.30 7.73 2.48
N HIS A 124 0.56 8.84 1.80
CA HIS A 124 0.43 10.20 2.36
C HIS A 124 -0.98 10.79 2.23
N HIS A 125 -1.92 10.09 1.59
CA HIS A 125 -3.23 10.68 1.26
C HIS A 125 -4.09 10.90 2.51
N PRO A 126 -4.70 12.10 2.68
CA PRO A 126 -5.46 12.43 3.89
C PRO A 126 -6.72 11.58 4.10
N GLU A 127 -7.26 10.96 3.06
CA GLU A 127 -8.50 10.19 3.12
C GLU A 127 -8.29 8.68 2.99
N VAL A 128 -7.40 8.25 2.08
CA VAL A 128 -7.24 6.83 1.70
C VAL A 128 -5.85 6.26 2.01
N SER A 129 -5.09 6.89 2.92
CA SER A 129 -3.83 6.31 3.37
C SER A 129 -4.06 4.98 4.10
N PRO A 130 -3.28 3.91 3.81
CA PRO A 130 -3.32 2.66 4.53
C PRO A 130 -3.23 2.84 6.06
N SER A 131 -2.27 3.65 6.51
CA SER A 131 -2.05 3.93 7.93
C SER A 131 -3.25 4.61 8.58
N ARG A 132 -3.85 5.61 7.92
CA ARG A 132 -5.05 6.31 8.41
C ARG A 132 -6.27 5.41 8.47
N MET A 133 -6.47 4.61 7.44
CA MET A 133 -7.62 3.70 7.38
C MET A 133 -7.50 2.59 8.42
N CYS A 134 -6.31 2.01 8.61
CA CYS A 134 -6.06 1.07 9.70
C CYS A 134 -6.25 1.70 11.09
N ALA A 135 -5.77 2.93 11.30
CA ALA A 135 -6.00 3.66 12.56
C ALA A 135 -7.50 3.87 12.82
N ALA A 136 -8.26 4.30 11.81
CA ALA A 136 -9.71 4.49 11.90
C ALA A 136 -10.44 3.18 12.21
N ALA A 137 -10.08 2.07 11.55
CA ALA A 137 -10.64 0.74 11.80
C ALA A 137 -10.43 0.29 13.26
N MET A 138 -9.28 0.60 13.83
CA MET A 138 -8.98 0.32 15.24
C MET A 138 -9.65 1.29 16.22
N GLY A 139 -10.25 2.39 15.74
CA GLY A 139 -10.81 3.46 16.58
C GLY A 139 -9.74 4.35 17.21
N VAL A 140 -8.58 4.46 16.55
CA VAL A 140 -7.48 5.37 16.91
C VAL A 140 -7.65 6.67 16.14
N ALA A 141 -7.93 7.77 16.84
CA ALA A 141 -8.00 9.09 16.23
C ALA A 141 -6.59 9.59 15.91
N VAL A 142 -6.36 10.00 14.67
CA VAL A 142 -5.06 10.52 14.24
C VAL A 142 -4.82 11.90 14.86
N GLU A 143 -3.70 12.02 15.58
CA GLU A 143 -3.25 13.24 16.27
C GLU A 143 -2.04 13.87 15.57
N ASP A 144 -1.22 13.05 14.90
CA ASP A 144 0.05 13.47 14.29
C ASP A 144 0.42 12.56 13.12
N GLU A 145 1.27 13.04 12.22
CA GLU A 145 1.82 12.32 11.07
C GLU A 145 3.34 12.39 11.07
N TYR A 146 3.99 11.37 10.52
CA TYR A 146 5.43 11.32 10.46
C TYR A 146 5.92 10.35 9.37
N PHE A 147 7.22 10.18 9.22
CA PHE A 147 7.86 9.27 8.30
C PHE A 147 7.48 9.53 6.83
N PRO A 148 7.91 10.66 6.25
CA PRO A 148 7.73 10.90 4.82
C PRO A 148 8.58 9.93 4.00
N ILE A 149 7.99 9.27 3.01
CA ILE A 149 8.66 8.29 2.13
C ILE A 149 8.92 8.82 0.72
N ALA A 150 8.50 10.04 0.43
CA ALA A 150 8.81 10.74 -0.81
C ALA A 150 8.75 12.25 -0.61
N ASP A 151 9.44 12.98 -1.50
CA ASP A 151 9.43 14.44 -1.55
C ASP A 151 8.27 14.96 -2.44
N GLY A 152 7.90 16.23 -2.23
CA GLY A 152 6.90 16.92 -3.06
C GLY A 152 5.44 16.65 -2.69
N ILE A 153 5.20 15.81 -1.70
CA ILE A 153 3.89 15.55 -1.08
C ILE A 153 3.95 15.89 0.41
N GLY A 154 2.85 16.39 0.96
CA GLY A 154 2.75 16.71 2.38
C GLY A 154 2.37 15.51 3.24
N GLY A 155 2.44 15.69 4.55
CA GLY A 155 2.07 14.64 5.51
C GLY A 155 3.17 13.60 5.73
N GLY A 156 2.78 12.42 6.16
CA GLY A 156 3.66 11.28 6.38
C GLY A 156 2.93 9.96 6.09
N ALA A 157 3.66 8.93 5.72
CA ALA A 157 3.13 7.59 5.50
C ALA A 157 2.68 6.93 6.81
N ALA A 158 3.17 7.42 7.94
CA ALA A 158 2.86 6.94 9.28
C ALA A 158 1.96 7.92 10.04
N VAL A 159 1.08 7.40 10.89
CA VAL A 159 0.22 8.20 11.77
C VAL A 159 0.36 7.79 13.22
N ILE A 160 0.07 8.73 14.11
CA ILE A 160 0.08 8.53 15.56
C ILE A 160 -1.25 8.96 16.15
N GLY A 161 -1.73 8.21 17.11
CA GLY A 161 -2.88 8.55 17.94
C GLY A 161 -2.79 7.88 19.29
N SER A 162 -3.85 7.97 20.09
CA SER A 162 -3.90 7.37 21.43
C SER A 162 -5.12 6.45 21.55
N SER A 163 -5.02 5.43 22.40
CA SER A 163 -6.11 4.50 22.67
C SER A 163 -6.08 3.99 24.10
N ASP A 164 -7.25 3.99 24.74
CA ASP A 164 -7.46 3.35 26.05
C ASP A 164 -7.75 1.84 25.93
N ALA A 165 -7.84 1.33 24.69
CA ALA A 165 -8.08 -0.10 24.43
C ALA A 165 -6.84 -0.94 24.77
N THR A 166 -7.03 -2.23 24.90
CA THR A 166 -5.92 -3.19 24.97
C THR A 166 -5.35 -3.45 23.58
N VAL A 167 -4.10 -3.90 23.53
CA VAL A 167 -3.43 -4.33 22.27
C VAL A 167 -4.26 -5.41 21.55
N ASP A 168 -4.82 -6.36 22.30
CA ASP A 168 -5.69 -7.40 21.73
C ASP A 168 -6.98 -6.84 21.14
N ALA A 169 -7.57 -5.84 21.79
CA ALA A 169 -8.77 -5.20 21.26
C ALA A 169 -8.49 -4.43 19.96
N LEU A 170 -7.33 -3.79 19.84
CA LEU A 170 -6.90 -3.15 18.58
C LEU A 170 -6.69 -4.19 17.48
N ALA A 171 -5.96 -5.27 17.78
CA ALA A 171 -5.74 -6.35 16.83
C ALA A 171 -7.06 -6.99 16.35
N ALA A 172 -8.01 -7.21 17.25
CA ALA A 172 -9.32 -7.76 16.91
C ALA A 172 -10.14 -6.82 16.01
N ARG A 173 -10.10 -5.49 16.26
CA ARG A 173 -10.76 -4.50 15.40
C ARG A 173 -10.13 -4.44 14.02
N LEU A 174 -8.80 -4.45 13.95
CA LEU A 174 -8.07 -4.49 12.68
C LEU A 174 -8.42 -5.77 11.90
N ALA A 175 -8.41 -6.94 12.55
CA ALA A 175 -8.79 -8.20 11.92
C ALA A 175 -10.23 -8.19 11.38
N ALA A 176 -11.16 -7.56 12.08
CA ALA A 176 -12.55 -7.42 11.62
C ALA A 176 -12.66 -6.57 10.33
N GLU A 177 -11.85 -5.53 10.20
CA GLU A 177 -11.79 -4.69 9.00
C GLU A 177 -11.11 -5.40 7.82
N LEU A 178 -9.96 -6.02 8.06
CA LEU A 178 -9.17 -6.64 7.00
C LEU A 178 -9.85 -7.90 6.44
N GLY A 179 -10.58 -8.60 7.29
CA GLY A 179 -11.33 -9.81 6.92
C GLY A 179 -10.61 -11.12 7.31
N PRO A 180 -11.32 -12.25 7.24
CA PRO A 180 -10.86 -13.52 7.81
C PRO A 180 -9.66 -14.14 7.08
N GLU A 181 -9.34 -13.65 5.88
CA GLU A 181 -8.24 -14.17 5.05
C GLU A 181 -6.90 -13.53 5.46
N VAL A 182 -6.92 -12.43 6.23
CA VAL A 182 -5.73 -11.72 6.67
C VAL A 182 -5.38 -12.13 8.11
N PRO A 183 -4.21 -12.74 8.33
CA PRO A 183 -3.79 -13.12 9.67
C PRO A 183 -3.28 -11.90 10.46
N VAL A 184 -4.15 -11.25 11.22
CA VAL A 184 -3.72 -10.19 12.15
C VAL A 184 -3.20 -10.82 13.44
N GLN A 185 -1.99 -10.44 13.86
CA GLN A 185 -1.30 -11.04 15.00
C GLN A 185 -0.73 -10.00 15.97
N VAL A 186 -0.85 -10.24 17.26
CA VAL A 186 -0.05 -9.55 18.26
C VAL A 186 1.29 -10.27 18.36
N VAL A 187 2.29 -9.76 17.66
CA VAL A 187 3.63 -10.38 17.56
C VAL A 187 4.43 -10.18 18.83
N ARG A 188 4.24 -9.01 19.46
CA ARG A 188 4.93 -8.67 20.71
C ARG A 188 3.98 -7.90 21.65
N ARG A 189 4.12 -8.18 22.96
CA ARG A 189 3.42 -7.47 24.03
C ARG A 189 4.43 -6.75 24.92
N ARG A 190 3.98 -5.67 25.53
CA ARG A 190 4.76 -4.96 26.56
C ARG A 190 4.73 -5.71 27.89
N ALA A 191 5.79 -5.55 28.66
CA ALA A 191 5.86 -6.12 30.00
C ALA A 191 4.89 -5.41 30.97
N GLY A 192 4.10 -6.20 31.71
CA GLY A 192 3.28 -5.71 32.83
C GLY A 192 2.06 -4.87 32.45
N THR A 193 1.69 -4.75 31.17
CA THR A 193 0.50 -4.01 30.75
C THR A 193 -0.05 -4.50 29.41
N ASP A 194 -1.38 -4.53 29.31
CA ASP A 194 -2.09 -4.80 28.05
C ASP A 194 -2.57 -3.52 27.34
N ALA A 195 -2.42 -2.35 27.99
CA ALA A 195 -2.88 -1.07 27.45
C ALA A 195 -2.08 -0.71 26.18
N ALA A 196 -2.78 -0.33 25.11
CA ALA A 196 -2.14 0.09 23.87
C ALA A 196 -1.43 1.46 24.03
N GLY A 197 -2.03 2.39 24.74
CA GLY A 197 -1.46 3.70 25.00
C GLY A 197 -1.34 4.55 23.74
N ARG A 198 -0.18 5.16 23.52
CA ARG A 198 0.10 5.92 22.29
C ARG A 198 0.52 4.96 21.17
N VAL A 199 -0.17 5.00 20.06
CA VAL A 199 -0.13 4.03 18.96
C VAL A 199 0.42 4.69 17.72
N ALA A 200 1.47 4.11 17.14
CA ALA A 200 1.92 4.40 15.79
C ALA A 200 1.34 3.37 14.81
N VAL A 201 0.90 3.81 13.65
CA VAL A 201 0.39 2.95 12.58
C VAL A 201 1.13 3.26 11.29
N VAL A 202 1.74 2.24 10.71
CA VAL A 202 2.45 2.32 9.42
C VAL A 202 1.99 1.15 8.56
N GLY A 203 1.12 1.42 7.59
CA GLY A 203 0.62 0.40 6.66
C GLY A 203 1.72 -0.16 5.76
N GLY A 204 1.42 -1.23 5.05
CA GLY A 204 2.34 -1.84 4.12
C GLY A 204 3.57 -2.48 4.77
N GLY A 205 4.69 -2.38 4.10
CA GLY A 205 5.99 -2.85 4.56
C GLY A 205 6.63 -2.02 5.67
N GLY A 206 5.85 -1.33 6.50
CA GLY A 206 6.28 -0.34 7.49
C GLY A 206 7.01 -0.89 8.73
N ALA A 207 7.44 -2.16 8.75
CA ALA A 207 8.31 -2.71 9.79
C ALA A 207 9.74 -2.16 9.66
N ASP A 208 9.86 -0.84 9.68
CA ASP A 208 11.08 -0.09 9.47
C ASP A 208 11.66 0.43 10.78
N ARG A 209 12.99 0.33 10.94
CA ARG A 209 13.70 0.73 12.15
C ARG A 209 13.67 2.25 12.39
N GLU A 210 13.72 3.05 11.34
CA GLU A 210 13.69 4.51 11.44
C GLU A 210 12.28 4.99 11.80
N ALA A 211 11.24 4.42 11.18
CA ALA A 211 9.84 4.68 11.53
C ALA A 211 9.56 4.35 13.00
N LEU A 212 10.05 3.21 13.51
CA LEU A 212 9.92 2.87 14.92
C LEU A 212 10.71 3.84 15.82
N THR A 213 11.95 4.19 15.46
CA THR A 213 12.78 5.11 16.23
C THR A 213 12.09 6.48 16.36
N GLU A 214 11.54 7.00 15.27
CA GLU A 214 10.83 8.27 15.31
C GLU A 214 9.55 8.19 16.15
N SER A 215 8.77 7.11 16.04
CA SER A 215 7.58 6.90 16.88
C SER A 215 7.90 6.87 18.38
N LEU A 216 9.03 6.28 18.76
CA LEU A 216 9.52 6.26 20.14
C LEU A 216 9.82 7.66 20.67
N THR A 217 10.40 8.55 19.85
CA THR A 217 10.65 9.95 20.26
C THR A 217 9.36 10.72 20.52
N ARG A 218 8.25 10.25 19.93
CA ARG A 218 6.90 10.80 20.08
C ARG A 218 6.08 10.08 21.17
N GLY A 219 6.73 9.16 21.93
CA GLY A 219 6.17 8.46 23.07
C GLY A 219 5.25 7.28 22.72
N CYS A 220 5.33 6.74 21.53
CA CYS A 220 4.54 5.57 21.15
C CYS A 220 4.95 4.32 21.92
N GLN A 221 3.97 3.52 22.29
CA GLN A 221 4.09 2.32 23.10
C GLN A 221 3.61 1.07 22.36
N THR A 222 2.82 1.28 21.30
CA THR A 222 2.32 0.24 20.40
C THR A 222 2.62 0.66 18.96
N PHE A 223 3.06 -0.30 18.16
CA PHE A 223 3.33 -0.12 16.73
C PHE A 223 2.49 -1.11 15.94
N VAL A 224 1.75 -0.64 14.96
CA VAL A 224 0.90 -1.44 14.07
C VAL A 224 1.44 -1.33 12.65
N THR A 225 1.70 -2.46 11.99
CA THR A 225 2.33 -2.47 10.67
C THR A 225 2.06 -3.78 9.93
N GLY A 226 2.65 -3.95 8.77
CA GLY A 226 2.76 -5.20 8.04
C GLY A 226 4.20 -5.64 7.83
N GLY A 227 4.40 -6.92 7.48
CA GLY A 227 5.70 -7.44 7.05
C GLY A 227 6.73 -7.70 8.15
N VAL A 228 6.32 -7.85 9.40
CA VAL A 228 7.27 -8.12 10.53
C VAL A 228 7.97 -9.48 10.43
N PHE A 229 7.46 -10.41 9.65
CA PHE A 229 8.05 -11.74 9.43
C PHE A 229 9.05 -11.77 8.27
N THR A 230 9.31 -10.64 7.63
CA THR A 230 10.33 -10.53 6.59
C THR A 230 11.74 -10.43 7.17
N ARG A 231 12.75 -10.82 6.38
CA ARG A 231 14.16 -10.65 6.79
C ARG A 231 14.55 -9.19 7.03
N TRP A 232 13.83 -8.25 6.44
CA TRP A 232 14.08 -6.81 6.57
C TRP A 232 13.66 -6.27 7.93
N ALA A 233 12.70 -6.92 8.60
CA ALA A 233 12.17 -6.49 9.89
C ALA A 233 13.05 -6.89 11.11
N ALA A 234 14.19 -7.55 10.92
CA ALA A 234 15.00 -8.05 12.02
C ALA A 234 15.48 -6.93 12.97
N GLU A 235 15.95 -5.81 12.40
CA GLU A 235 16.40 -4.67 13.20
C GLU A 235 15.24 -3.91 13.88
N PHE A 236 14.10 -3.83 13.21
CA PHE A 236 12.85 -3.31 13.78
C PHE A 236 12.42 -4.13 15.00
N MET A 237 12.35 -5.45 14.88
CA MET A 237 11.93 -6.33 15.97
C MET A 237 12.91 -6.30 17.13
N ALA A 238 14.22 -6.25 16.89
CA ALA A 238 15.22 -6.12 17.94
C ALA A 238 15.06 -4.80 18.72
N LEU A 239 14.80 -3.69 18.01
CA LEU A 239 14.54 -2.40 18.65
C LEU A 239 13.22 -2.41 19.44
N ALA A 240 12.15 -3.02 18.90
CA ALA A 240 10.87 -3.15 19.59
C ALA A 240 11.00 -3.94 20.88
N GLU A 241 11.84 -4.98 20.90
CA GLU A 241 12.16 -5.75 22.12
C GLU A 241 12.96 -4.92 23.11
N GLU A 242 14.03 -4.25 22.68
CA GLU A 242 14.87 -3.39 23.54
C GLU A 242 14.06 -2.28 24.21
N ARG A 243 13.12 -1.69 23.51
CA ARG A 243 12.34 -0.53 23.96
C ARG A 243 10.98 -0.88 24.54
N ASP A 244 10.69 -2.14 24.70
CA ASP A 244 9.43 -2.67 25.25
C ASP A 244 8.18 -2.13 24.54
N VAL A 245 8.15 -2.19 23.20
CA VAL A 245 7.03 -1.75 22.34
C VAL A 245 6.14 -2.95 22.03
N ALA A 246 4.82 -2.81 22.15
CA ALA A 246 3.88 -3.79 21.62
C ALA A 246 3.84 -3.70 20.08
N VAL A 247 3.75 -4.84 19.40
CA VAL A 247 3.71 -4.90 17.93
C VAL A 247 2.51 -5.72 17.46
N ILE A 248 1.70 -5.11 16.58
CA ILE A 248 0.60 -5.76 15.87
C ILE A 248 0.99 -5.83 14.40
N ASP A 249 0.96 -7.02 13.82
CA ASP A 249 1.15 -7.26 12.39
C ASP A 249 -0.18 -7.56 11.71
N GLY A 250 -0.47 -6.82 10.65
CA GLY A 250 -1.64 -7.01 9.79
C GLY A 250 -1.28 -7.52 8.40
N THR A 251 -0.06 -7.97 8.18
CA THR A 251 0.60 -8.27 6.91
C THR A 251 0.74 -7.05 5.98
N HIS A 252 1.70 -7.06 5.07
CA HIS A 252 1.88 -6.02 4.07
C HIS A 252 0.59 -5.87 3.24
N TYR A 253 0.17 -6.94 2.59
CA TYR A 253 -1.07 -6.99 1.81
C TYR A 253 -2.30 -6.54 2.61
N GLY A 254 -2.44 -7.03 3.84
CA GLY A 254 -3.63 -6.78 4.66
C GLY A 254 -3.81 -5.30 5.02
N THR A 255 -2.73 -4.64 5.44
CA THR A 255 -2.80 -3.23 5.86
C THR A 255 -3.05 -2.27 4.69
N GLU A 256 -2.83 -2.69 3.45
CA GLU A 256 -3.10 -1.94 2.22
C GLU A 256 -4.45 -2.28 1.55
N LEU A 257 -5.19 -3.26 2.06
CA LEU A 257 -6.53 -3.59 1.56
C LEU A 257 -7.56 -2.46 1.67
N PRO A 258 -7.65 -1.73 2.82
CA PRO A 258 -8.69 -0.73 3.01
C PRO A 258 -8.70 0.36 1.93
N PRO A 259 -7.57 1.00 1.55
CA PRO A 259 -7.56 1.98 0.47
C PRO A 259 -7.99 1.39 -0.88
N GLN A 260 -7.57 0.19 -1.24
CA GLN A 260 -7.94 -0.42 -2.52
C GLN A 260 -9.45 -0.71 -2.59
N ARG A 261 -10.06 -1.14 -1.48
CA ARG A 261 -11.51 -1.31 -1.37
C ARG A 261 -12.26 0.03 -1.41
N ALA A 262 -11.72 1.07 -0.77
CA ALA A 262 -12.30 2.41 -0.81
C ALA A 262 -12.28 3.01 -2.22
N MET A 263 -11.21 2.79 -2.98
CA MET A 263 -11.10 3.26 -4.36
C MET A 263 -12.15 2.63 -5.28
N VAL A 264 -12.65 1.43 -5.01
CA VAL A 264 -13.81 0.88 -5.73
C VAL A 264 -15.01 1.85 -5.67
N GLY A 265 -15.33 2.34 -4.47
CA GLY A 265 -16.40 3.32 -4.29
C GLY A 265 -16.13 4.66 -5.00
N TRP A 266 -14.87 5.10 -5.01
CA TRP A 266 -14.46 6.31 -5.73
C TRP A 266 -14.72 6.20 -7.24
N PHE A 267 -14.32 5.08 -7.87
CA PHE A 267 -14.56 4.81 -9.29
C PHE A 267 -16.06 4.66 -9.61
N GLN A 268 -16.82 3.99 -8.75
CA GLN A 268 -18.28 3.85 -8.90
C GLN A 268 -18.96 5.22 -8.83
N GLY A 269 -18.46 6.14 -8.00
CA GLY A 269 -18.91 7.54 -7.94
C GLY A 269 -18.71 8.32 -9.25
N LEU A 270 -17.80 7.88 -10.11
CA LEU A 270 -17.59 8.40 -11.46
C LEU A 270 -18.48 7.74 -12.53
N GLY A 271 -19.32 6.76 -12.14
CA GLY A 271 -20.20 6.01 -13.03
C GLY A 271 -19.51 4.86 -13.77
N LEU A 272 -18.37 4.39 -13.26
CA LEU A 272 -17.65 3.24 -13.79
C LEU A 272 -18.06 1.94 -13.05
N GLU A 273 -18.05 0.81 -13.73
CA GLU A 273 -18.04 -0.49 -13.05
C GLU A 273 -16.69 -0.67 -12.36
N ALA A 274 -16.71 -0.96 -11.07
CA ALA A 274 -15.46 -1.15 -10.34
C ALA A 274 -15.57 -2.30 -9.34
N GLU A 275 -14.48 -3.08 -9.26
CA GLU A 275 -14.36 -4.20 -8.33
C GLU A 275 -12.95 -4.29 -7.74
N PHE A 276 -12.84 -4.87 -6.55
CA PHE A 276 -11.57 -5.26 -5.96
C PHE A 276 -11.24 -6.71 -6.35
N VAL A 277 -10.05 -6.93 -6.88
CA VAL A 277 -9.55 -8.27 -7.27
C VAL A 277 -8.52 -8.72 -6.24
N PRO A 278 -8.87 -9.68 -5.37
CA PRO A 278 -7.96 -10.18 -4.35
C PRO A 278 -6.87 -11.07 -4.96
N ASP A 279 -5.65 -10.94 -4.47
CA ASP A 279 -4.55 -11.87 -4.78
C ASP A 279 -4.15 -12.75 -3.59
N GLY A 280 -4.80 -12.54 -2.46
CA GLY A 280 -4.55 -13.24 -1.21
C GLY A 280 -3.46 -12.59 -0.36
N PRO A 281 -3.39 -12.94 0.94
CA PRO A 281 -2.36 -12.41 1.83
C PRO A 281 -0.98 -12.87 1.36
N LYS A 282 -0.04 -11.94 1.39
CA LYS A 282 1.37 -12.13 1.04
C LYS A 282 2.25 -11.54 2.11
#